data_e8450b102558c25a9b6c6b1b399f5f36
#
_entry.id   e8450b102558c25a9b6c6b1b399f5f36
#
_cell.length_a   1.000
_cell.length_b   1.000
_cell.length_c   1.000
_cell.angle_alpha   90.00
_cell.angle_beta   90.00
_cell.angle_gamma   90.00
#
_symmetry.space_group_name_H-M   'P 1'
#
loop_
_entity.id
_entity.type
_entity.pdbx_description
1 polymer ?
#
loop_
_entity_poly.entity_id
_entity_poly.type
_entity_poly.pdbx_seq_one_letter_code
_entity_poly.pdbx_strand_id
1 'polypeptide(L)'
;MLDMECILFNLTLNSRDIGGVKSPLGKTKHRVVIRTDALRYLSEEDKLFLLSNNIKTQIDLRTESVVKRIPSSLANDRRFNYYNFPLVEGSMKSLEENDSVSSLYLRMIENKEVFYNVFKTFINVEGGVLINCTAGKDRTGIVVYMMLSLLDVEFKIILEDYVSSDSYIKENLPKVREVIKDFPKFLGDAKEEYLIEFHKEFIKKYQDVKSYLLHCGLTKVDIENIKRKLLGENYVR
;
A
#
# COMPACT_ATOMS: atom_id res chain seq x y z
N MET A 1 18.30 9.89 -0.30
CA MET A 1 17.07 10.64 0.05
C MET A 1 16.01 10.24 -0.98
N LEU A 2 14.90 9.71 -0.53
CA LEU A 2 13.78 9.33 -1.40
C LEU A 2 13.20 10.61 -2.01
N ASP A 3 13.20 10.68 -3.34
CA ASP A 3 12.59 11.77 -4.11
C ASP A 3 11.09 11.45 -4.35
N MET A 4 10.40 11.06 -3.26
CA MET A 4 8.98 10.74 -3.34
C MET A 4 8.15 12.00 -3.26
N GLU A 5 7.32 12.21 -4.27
CA GLU A 5 6.37 13.31 -4.28
C GLU A 5 5.31 13.08 -3.20
N CYS A 6 5.28 13.95 -2.19
CA CYS A 6 4.26 13.92 -1.16
C CYS A 6 2.96 14.48 -1.75
N ILE A 7 2.03 13.61 -2.08
CA ILE A 7 0.69 13.99 -2.51
C ILE A 7 -0.21 13.95 -1.28
N LEU A 8 -0.45 15.10 -0.68
CA LEU A 8 -1.42 15.25 0.39
C LEU A 8 -2.76 15.64 -0.22
N PHE A 9 -3.67 14.66 -0.32
CA PHE A 9 -5.06 14.99 -0.53
C PHE A 9 -5.62 15.66 0.72
N ASN A 10 -6.63 16.49 0.53
CA ASN A 10 -7.31 17.12 1.63
C ASN A 10 -7.80 16.05 2.63
N LEU A 11 -7.45 16.20 3.91
CA LEU A 11 -7.82 15.30 5.01
C LEU A 11 -7.27 13.85 4.91
N THR A 12 -6.12 13.66 4.27
CA THR A 12 -5.35 12.41 4.37
C THR A 12 -4.14 12.57 5.29
N LEU A 13 -3.69 11.45 5.88
CA LEU A 13 -2.59 11.45 6.83
C LEU A 13 -1.26 11.03 6.21
N ASN A 14 -1.32 10.13 5.22
CA ASN A 14 -0.16 9.34 4.82
C ASN A 14 -0.19 9.03 3.32
N SER A 15 -0.51 10.06 2.51
CA SER A 15 -0.61 9.92 1.06
C SER A 15 0.68 10.31 0.37
N ARG A 16 1.22 9.44 -0.47
CA ARG A 16 2.39 9.70 -1.31
C ARG A 16 2.49 8.77 -2.52
N ASP A 17 3.17 9.27 -3.55
CA ASP A 17 3.55 8.49 -4.72
C ASP A 17 4.77 7.62 -4.39
N ILE A 18 4.79 6.36 -4.83
CA ILE A 18 5.98 5.51 -4.78
C ILE A 18 6.83 5.60 -6.06
N GLY A 19 6.53 6.57 -6.91
CA GLY A 19 7.34 6.90 -8.09
C GLY A 19 8.69 7.52 -7.72
N GLY A 20 9.62 7.49 -8.66
CA GLY A 20 10.95 8.08 -8.47
C GLY A 20 11.95 7.19 -7.74
N VAL A 21 11.56 6.03 -7.24
CA VAL A 21 12.45 5.11 -6.52
C VAL A 21 13.39 4.42 -7.49
N LYS A 22 14.70 4.46 -7.20
CA LYS A 22 15.73 3.80 -8.01
C LYS A 22 15.82 2.32 -7.66
N SER A 23 15.98 1.50 -8.69
CA SER A 23 16.27 0.08 -8.60
C SER A 23 17.30 -0.34 -9.65
N PRO A 24 17.90 -1.54 -9.57
CA PRO A 24 18.75 -2.09 -10.64
C PRO A 24 18.04 -2.23 -11.98
N LEU A 25 16.71 -2.35 -11.96
CA LEU A 25 15.88 -2.55 -13.16
C LEU A 25 15.38 -1.22 -13.76
N GLY A 26 15.65 -0.09 -13.13
CA GLY A 26 15.22 1.24 -13.56
C GLY A 26 14.63 2.07 -12.41
N LYS A 27 14.00 3.18 -12.74
CA LYS A 27 13.34 4.08 -11.79
C LYS A 27 11.83 3.87 -11.85
N THR A 28 11.15 3.74 -10.69
CA THR A 28 9.70 3.61 -10.66
C THR A 28 9.03 4.84 -11.28
N LYS A 29 8.00 4.59 -12.08
CA LYS A 29 7.23 5.64 -12.75
C LYS A 29 6.31 6.34 -11.75
N HIS A 30 6.28 7.68 -11.81
CA HIS A 30 5.33 8.46 -11.03
C HIS A 30 3.89 8.18 -11.43
N ARG A 31 2.98 8.31 -10.44
CA ARG A 31 1.51 8.23 -10.61
C ARG A 31 1.01 6.86 -11.08
N VAL A 32 1.81 5.83 -10.87
CA VAL A 32 1.41 4.43 -11.08
C VAL A 32 0.86 3.82 -9.80
N VAL A 33 1.47 4.13 -8.65
CA VAL A 33 0.97 3.69 -7.35
C VAL A 33 1.06 4.85 -6.37
N ILE A 34 -0.09 5.25 -5.84
CA ILE A 34 -0.18 6.15 -4.70
C ILE A 34 -0.60 5.33 -3.50
N ARG A 35 0.25 5.28 -2.47
CA ARG A 35 -0.12 4.73 -1.19
C ARG A 35 -0.80 5.80 -0.35
N THR A 36 -1.84 5.42 0.41
CA THR A 36 -2.60 6.37 1.23
C THR A 36 -3.28 5.69 2.42
N ASP A 37 -3.75 6.49 3.36
CA ASP A 37 -4.70 6.10 4.39
C ASP A 37 -6.13 6.09 3.84
N ALA A 38 -7.12 5.88 4.71
CA ALA A 38 -8.53 5.78 4.32
C ALA A 38 -9.05 7.08 3.71
N LEU A 39 -9.48 7.03 2.46
CA LEU A 39 -10.01 8.15 1.69
C LEU A 39 -11.45 8.47 2.09
N ARG A 40 -11.67 8.97 3.31
CA ARG A 40 -13.01 9.31 3.82
C ARG A 40 -13.61 10.52 3.12
N TYR A 41 -12.77 11.52 2.89
CA TYR A 41 -13.16 12.81 2.34
C TYR A 41 -12.13 13.24 1.31
N LEU A 42 -12.48 13.13 0.04
CA LEU A 42 -11.74 13.78 -1.04
C LEU A 42 -12.59 14.93 -1.56
N SER A 43 -11.98 16.08 -1.71
CA SER A 43 -12.61 17.22 -2.38
C SER A 43 -12.82 16.91 -3.87
N GLU A 44 -13.63 17.67 -4.54
CA GLU A 44 -13.79 17.53 -5.99
C GLU A 44 -12.47 17.87 -6.72
N GLU A 45 -11.68 18.80 -6.18
CA GLU A 45 -10.36 19.13 -6.68
C GLU A 45 -9.39 17.94 -6.58
N ASP A 46 -9.36 17.23 -5.43
CA ASP A 46 -8.57 15.99 -5.27
C ASP A 46 -8.97 14.93 -6.31
N LYS A 47 -10.29 14.77 -6.55
CA LYS A 47 -10.80 13.82 -7.53
C LYS A 47 -10.42 14.21 -8.95
N LEU A 48 -10.52 15.49 -9.31
CA LEU A 48 -10.09 15.99 -10.61
C LEU A 48 -8.58 15.82 -10.82
N PHE A 49 -7.77 16.04 -9.77
CA PHE A 49 -6.34 15.76 -9.81
C PHE A 49 -6.08 14.28 -10.11
N LEU A 50 -6.77 13.35 -9.46
CA LEU A 50 -6.64 11.91 -9.71
C LEU A 50 -7.01 11.58 -11.18
N LEU A 51 -8.13 12.07 -11.66
CA LEU A 51 -8.61 11.83 -13.03
C LEU A 51 -7.66 12.39 -14.09
N SER A 52 -7.15 13.62 -13.89
CA SER A 52 -6.20 14.27 -14.82
C SER A 52 -4.86 13.55 -14.91
N ASN A 53 -4.50 12.79 -13.84
CA ASN A 53 -3.31 11.96 -13.79
C ASN A 53 -3.57 10.49 -14.13
N ASN A 54 -4.74 10.18 -14.69
CA ASN A 54 -5.16 8.82 -15.04
C ASN A 54 -5.10 7.82 -13.86
N ILE A 55 -5.41 8.28 -12.65
CA ILE A 55 -5.52 7.45 -11.45
C ILE A 55 -7.00 7.23 -11.17
N LYS A 56 -7.55 6.15 -11.67
CA LYS A 56 -8.99 5.88 -11.65
C LYS A 56 -9.37 4.66 -10.82
N THR A 57 -8.40 4.01 -10.19
CA THR A 57 -8.64 2.76 -9.46
C THR A 57 -8.20 2.89 -8.02
N GLN A 58 -9.07 2.48 -7.10
CA GLN A 58 -8.75 2.33 -5.68
C GLN A 58 -8.78 0.85 -5.29
N ILE A 59 -7.73 0.40 -4.60
CA ILE A 59 -7.62 -0.91 -3.96
C ILE A 59 -7.61 -0.67 -2.45
N ASP A 60 -8.73 -0.99 -1.79
CA ASP A 60 -8.94 -0.79 -0.37
C ASP A 60 -8.71 -2.11 0.39
N LEU A 61 -7.71 -2.12 1.26
CA LEU A 61 -7.30 -3.31 2.03
C LEU A 61 -8.02 -3.43 3.38
N ARG A 62 -8.95 -2.52 3.70
CA ARG A 62 -9.70 -2.54 4.95
C ARG A 62 -10.72 -3.67 4.99
N THR A 63 -11.02 -4.14 6.19
CA THR A 63 -12.08 -5.14 6.39
C THR A 63 -13.45 -4.58 5.98
N GLU A 64 -14.35 -5.45 5.52
CA GLU A 64 -15.70 -5.06 5.11
C GLU A 64 -16.46 -4.30 6.19
N SER A 65 -16.31 -4.71 7.46
CA SER A 65 -16.95 -4.03 8.59
C SER A 65 -16.48 -2.58 8.75
N VAL A 66 -15.20 -2.31 8.50
CA VAL A 66 -14.64 -0.95 8.51
C VAL A 66 -15.13 -0.16 7.30
N VAL A 67 -15.14 -0.76 6.12
CA VAL A 67 -15.63 -0.11 4.88
C VAL A 67 -17.12 0.24 4.98
N LYS A 68 -17.95 -0.67 5.53
CA LYS A 68 -19.39 -0.39 5.75
C LYS A 68 -19.62 0.77 6.72
N ARG A 69 -18.82 0.86 7.78
CA ARG A 69 -18.93 1.95 8.76
C ARG A 69 -18.37 3.28 8.24
N ILE A 70 -17.30 3.23 7.48
CA ILE A 70 -16.55 4.38 6.98
C ILE A 70 -16.23 4.13 5.51
N PRO A 71 -17.18 4.35 4.60
CA PRO A 71 -16.96 4.13 3.17
C PRO A 71 -15.89 5.07 2.61
N SER A 72 -15.27 4.67 1.52
CA SER A 72 -14.42 5.56 0.75
C SER A 72 -15.29 6.55 -0.03
N SER A 73 -14.81 7.80 -0.15
CA SER A 73 -15.44 8.81 -1.00
C SER A 73 -15.42 8.48 -2.50
N LEU A 74 -14.62 7.49 -2.91
CA LEU A 74 -14.56 6.99 -4.28
C LEU A 74 -15.47 5.79 -4.54
N ALA A 75 -15.94 5.09 -3.48
CA ALA A 75 -16.67 3.82 -3.62
C ALA A 75 -17.98 3.94 -4.43
N ASN A 76 -18.63 5.11 -4.41
CA ASN A 76 -19.88 5.37 -5.13
C ASN A 76 -19.72 6.40 -6.27
N ASP A 77 -18.49 6.81 -6.58
CA ASP A 77 -18.21 7.75 -7.67
C ASP A 77 -17.94 6.98 -8.96
N ARG A 78 -18.88 7.04 -9.92
CA ARG A 78 -18.82 6.28 -11.19
C ARG A 78 -17.61 6.58 -12.08
N ARG A 79 -16.85 7.60 -11.75
CA ARG A 79 -15.61 7.96 -12.46
C ARG A 79 -14.44 7.08 -12.03
N PHE A 80 -14.58 6.33 -10.91
CA PHE A 80 -13.54 5.50 -10.31
C PHE A 80 -13.96 4.04 -10.21
N ASN A 81 -13.00 3.15 -10.34
CA ASN A 81 -13.13 1.73 -10.05
C ASN A 81 -12.72 1.50 -8.58
N TYR A 82 -13.62 0.94 -7.79
CA TYR A 82 -13.37 0.63 -6.39
C TYR A 82 -13.34 -0.88 -6.18
N TYR A 83 -12.23 -1.36 -5.62
CA TYR A 83 -12.04 -2.76 -5.23
C TYR A 83 -11.75 -2.83 -3.74
N ASN A 84 -12.46 -3.70 -3.03
CA ASN A 84 -12.15 -4.00 -1.64
C ASN A 84 -11.60 -5.43 -1.55
N PHE A 85 -10.36 -5.54 -1.14
CA PHE A 85 -9.68 -6.81 -0.87
C PHE A 85 -9.23 -6.82 0.59
N PRO A 86 -10.09 -7.31 1.51
CA PRO A 86 -9.82 -7.26 2.93
C PRO A 86 -8.55 -8.03 3.32
N LEU A 87 -7.47 -7.32 3.61
CA LEU A 87 -6.25 -7.91 4.12
C LEU A 87 -6.33 -7.95 5.65
N VAL A 88 -6.61 -9.14 6.18
CA VAL A 88 -6.79 -9.35 7.62
C VAL A 88 -5.49 -9.86 8.25
N GLU A 89 -5.23 -9.35 9.43
CA GLU A 89 -4.04 -9.69 10.25
C GLU A 89 -4.21 -11.03 11.02
N GLY A 90 -5.16 -11.87 10.59
CA GLY A 90 -5.67 -12.97 11.40
C GLY A 90 -6.83 -12.53 12.30
N SER A 91 -7.42 -13.44 13.06
CA SER A 91 -8.46 -13.06 14.03
C SER A 91 -7.81 -12.24 15.16
N MET A 92 -8.33 -11.03 15.42
CA MET A 92 -7.94 -10.24 16.59
C MET A 92 -8.12 -11.03 17.91
N LYS A 93 -8.97 -12.06 17.90
CA LYS A 93 -9.15 -12.98 19.03
C LYS A 93 -8.01 -14.00 19.19
N SER A 94 -7.16 -14.17 18.21
CA SER A 94 -6.00 -15.07 18.23
C SER A 94 -4.67 -14.33 18.47
N LEU A 95 -4.71 -13.04 18.79
CA LEU A 95 -3.52 -12.31 19.26
C LEU A 95 -3.22 -12.80 20.67
N GLU A 96 -2.17 -13.60 20.81
CA GLU A 96 -1.61 -13.91 22.12
C GLU A 96 -0.97 -12.65 22.71
N GLU A 97 -0.90 -12.52 24.02
CA GLU A 97 -0.34 -11.34 24.70
C GLU A 97 1.11 -10.99 24.28
N ASN A 98 1.79 -11.92 23.61
CA ASN A 98 3.18 -11.79 23.14
C ASN A 98 3.33 -11.61 21.62
N ASP A 99 2.25 -11.36 20.88
CA ASP A 99 2.35 -11.16 19.43
C ASP A 99 3.09 -9.88 19.08
N SER A 100 4.18 -10.02 18.33
CA SER A 100 4.89 -8.88 17.77
C SER A 100 4.18 -8.34 16.53
N VAL A 101 4.41 -7.07 16.16
CA VAL A 101 3.85 -6.48 14.93
C VAL A 101 4.34 -7.24 13.69
N SER A 102 5.57 -7.75 13.71
CA SER A 102 6.12 -8.58 12.63
C SER A 102 5.35 -9.89 12.46
N SER A 103 4.87 -10.51 13.55
CA SER A 103 4.03 -11.71 13.46
C SER A 103 2.65 -11.42 12.82
N LEU A 104 2.10 -10.22 13.06
CA LEU A 104 0.89 -9.77 12.34
C LEU A 104 1.14 -9.68 10.83
N TYR A 105 2.29 -9.14 10.42
CA TYR A 105 2.64 -9.04 9.00
C TYR A 105 2.83 -10.42 8.36
N LEU A 106 3.41 -11.37 9.07
CA LEU A 106 3.53 -12.76 8.60
C LEU A 106 2.15 -13.42 8.43
N ARG A 107 1.19 -13.13 9.32
CA ARG A 107 -0.19 -13.59 9.14
C ARG A 107 -0.90 -12.92 7.97
N MET A 108 -0.65 -11.63 7.71
CA MET A 108 -1.21 -10.95 6.54
C MET A 108 -0.84 -11.67 5.24
N ILE A 109 0.42 -12.07 5.09
CA ILE A 109 0.90 -12.74 3.86
C ILE A 109 0.38 -14.18 3.70
N GLU A 110 -0.28 -14.75 4.69
CA GLU A 110 -0.98 -16.02 4.54
C GLU A 110 -2.28 -15.89 3.72
N ASN A 111 -2.82 -14.68 3.59
CA ASN A 111 -3.97 -14.37 2.72
C ASN A 111 -3.57 -14.29 1.23
N LYS A 112 -3.08 -15.41 0.68
CA LYS A 112 -2.55 -15.48 -0.69
C LYS A 112 -3.54 -15.03 -1.75
N GLU A 113 -4.82 -15.34 -1.58
CA GLU A 113 -5.88 -14.94 -2.49
C GLU A 113 -6.01 -13.41 -2.56
N VAL A 114 -5.88 -12.71 -1.43
CA VAL A 114 -5.91 -11.24 -1.41
C VAL A 114 -4.74 -10.67 -2.20
N PHE A 115 -3.52 -11.18 -2.01
CA PHE A 115 -2.36 -10.74 -2.80
C PHE A 115 -2.53 -11.05 -4.29
N TYR A 116 -3.03 -12.24 -4.64
CA TYR A 116 -3.38 -12.56 -6.01
C TYR A 116 -4.33 -11.50 -6.60
N ASN A 117 -5.45 -11.21 -5.93
CA ASN A 117 -6.45 -10.26 -6.39
C ASN A 117 -5.91 -8.83 -6.49
N VAL A 118 -5.12 -8.37 -5.51
CA VAL A 118 -4.47 -7.04 -5.52
C VAL A 118 -3.57 -6.91 -6.74
N PHE A 119 -2.68 -7.85 -6.97
CA PHE A 119 -1.73 -7.78 -8.07
C PHE A 119 -2.37 -8.02 -9.43
N LYS A 120 -3.37 -8.92 -9.53
CA LYS A 120 -4.15 -9.11 -10.78
C LYS A 120 -4.94 -7.86 -11.13
N THR A 121 -5.56 -7.21 -10.15
CA THR A 121 -6.24 -5.91 -10.38
C THR A 121 -5.22 -4.87 -10.84
N PHE A 122 -4.09 -4.76 -10.14
CA PHE A 122 -3.04 -3.81 -10.49
C PHE A 122 -2.59 -3.91 -11.94
N ILE A 123 -2.34 -5.11 -12.46
CA ILE A 123 -1.88 -5.29 -13.86
C ILE A 123 -3.00 -5.13 -14.88
N ASN A 124 -4.24 -5.39 -14.52
CA ASN A 124 -5.36 -5.40 -15.47
C ASN A 124 -6.06 -4.05 -15.64
N VAL A 125 -5.90 -3.12 -14.68
CA VAL A 125 -6.48 -1.78 -14.78
C VAL A 125 -5.57 -0.84 -15.56
N GLU A 126 -6.17 0.09 -16.29
CA GLU A 126 -5.44 1.16 -16.94
C GLU A 126 -5.04 2.25 -15.94
N GLY A 127 -3.93 2.94 -16.24
CA GLY A 127 -3.44 4.04 -15.41
C GLY A 127 -2.90 3.63 -14.06
N GLY A 128 -2.89 4.59 -13.15
CA GLY A 128 -2.42 4.43 -11.78
C GLY A 128 -3.49 3.91 -10.84
N VAL A 129 -3.03 3.46 -9.66
CA VAL A 129 -3.88 2.95 -8.58
C VAL A 129 -3.61 3.68 -7.27
N LEU A 130 -4.67 3.84 -6.48
CA LEU A 130 -4.60 4.18 -5.07
C LEU A 130 -4.65 2.88 -4.27
N ILE A 131 -3.70 2.67 -3.37
CA ILE A 131 -3.70 1.53 -2.44
C ILE A 131 -3.79 2.06 -1.03
N ASN A 132 -4.81 1.65 -0.29
CA ASN A 132 -5.04 2.15 1.05
C ASN A 132 -5.43 1.06 2.06
N CYS A 133 -5.18 1.38 3.32
CA CYS A 133 -5.82 0.74 4.46
C CYS A 133 -6.35 1.83 5.42
N THR A 134 -6.40 1.60 6.71
CA THR A 134 -6.89 2.60 7.67
C THR A 134 -5.89 3.77 7.83
N ALA A 135 -4.63 3.47 8.08
CA ALA A 135 -3.55 4.45 8.30
C ALA A 135 -2.56 4.54 7.12
N GLY A 136 -2.72 3.73 6.07
CA GLY A 136 -1.79 3.68 4.95
C GLY A 136 -0.40 3.14 5.32
N LYS A 137 -0.25 2.50 6.47
CA LYS A 137 1.02 2.12 7.07
C LYS A 137 1.28 0.62 6.94
N ASP A 138 0.54 -0.22 7.68
CA ASP A 138 0.85 -1.66 7.84
C ASP A 138 0.46 -2.47 6.59
N ARG A 139 -0.82 -2.68 6.33
CA ARG A 139 -1.34 -3.45 5.16
C ARG A 139 -0.88 -2.86 3.84
N THR A 140 -1.00 -1.55 3.70
CA THR A 140 -0.49 -0.80 2.55
C THR A 140 1.02 -0.91 2.43
N GLY A 141 1.74 -0.83 3.55
CA GLY A 141 3.21 -0.96 3.61
C GLY A 141 3.68 -2.33 3.14
N ILE A 142 3.00 -3.42 3.51
CA ILE A 142 3.35 -4.77 3.04
C ILE A 142 3.13 -4.92 1.54
N VAL A 143 2.06 -4.37 0.97
CA VAL A 143 1.84 -4.41 -0.49
C VAL A 143 2.93 -3.60 -1.21
N VAL A 144 3.28 -2.41 -0.70
CA VAL A 144 4.36 -1.57 -1.27
C VAL A 144 5.73 -2.25 -1.12
N TYR A 145 6.01 -2.87 0.05
CA TYR A 145 7.20 -3.70 0.24
C TYR A 145 7.31 -4.75 -0.86
N MET A 146 6.23 -5.47 -1.17
CA MET A 146 6.23 -6.48 -2.24
C MET A 146 6.51 -5.87 -3.61
N MET A 147 5.91 -4.72 -3.93
CA MET A 147 6.12 -4.04 -5.21
C MET A 147 7.56 -3.58 -5.39
N LEU A 148 8.15 -2.93 -4.39
CA LEU A 148 9.51 -2.42 -4.45
C LEU A 148 10.55 -3.55 -4.40
N SER A 149 10.35 -4.57 -3.56
CA SER A 149 11.24 -5.73 -3.50
C SER A 149 11.24 -6.54 -4.80
N LEU A 150 10.11 -6.60 -5.51
CA LEU A 150 10.02 -7.26 -6.83
C LEU A 150 10.89 -6.57 -7.90
N LEU A 151 11.20 -5.28 -7.69
CA LEU A 151 12.10 -4.49 -8.53
C LEU A 151 13.56 -4.51 -8.06
N ASP A 152 13.89 -5.34 -7.08
CA ASP A 152 15.22 -5.40 -6.46
C ASP A 152 15.67 -4.05 -5.85
N VAL A 153 14.71 -3.24 -5.38
CA VAL A 153 15.01 -2.02 -4.62
C VAL A 153 15.72 -2.40 -3.33
N GLU A 154 16.80 -1.69 -3.00
CA GLU A 154 17.54 -1.90 -1.76
C GLU A 154 16.61 -1.84 -0.54
N PHE A 155 16.72 -2.84 0.35
CA PHE A 155 15.84 -2.96 1.52
C PHE A 155 15.86 -1.70 2.40
N LYS A 156 17.01 -1.02 2.49
CA LYS A 156 17.13 0.26 3.21
C LYS A 156 16.15 1.32 2.67
N ILE A 157 15.99 1.42 1.36
CA ILE A 157 15.06 2.38 0.71
C ILE A 157 13.61 2.02 1.03
N ILE A 158 13.28 0.73 1.00
CA ILE A 158 11.94 0.23 1.36
C ILE A 158 11.65 0.50 2.84
N LEU A 159 12.64 0.33 3.70
CA LEU A 159 12.55 0.61 5.13
C LEU A 159 12.32 2.11 5.39
N GLU A 160 13.05 2.99 4.70
CA GLU A 160 12.88 4.45 4.77
C GLU A 160 11.45 4.86 4.36
N ASP A 161 10.89 4.28 3.27
CA ASP A 161 9.50 4.51 2.89
C ASP A 161 8.53 4.06 3.99
N TYR A 162 8.71 2.87 4.55
CA TYR A 162 7.83 2.34 5.59
C TYR A 162 7.84 3.25 6.83
N VAL A 163 9.01 3.60 7.34
CA VAL A 163 9.19 4.40 8.57
C VAL A 163 8.68 5.83 8.40
N SER A 164 8.80 6.40 7.19
CA SER A 164 8.29 7.75 6.90
C SER A 164 6.79 7.88 7.16
N SER A 165 6.03 6.78 7.16
CA SER A 165 4.60 6.77 7.50
C SER A 165 4.32 7.34 8.89
N ASP A 166 5.24 7.15 9.85
CA ASP A 166 5.10 7.66 11.20
C ASP A 166 5.16 9.19 11.25
N SER A 167 6.11 9.77 10.52
CA SER A 167 6.27 11.23 10.40
C SER A 167 5.06 11.87 9.72
N TYR A 168 4.61 11.31 8.60
CA TYR A 168 3.42 11.80 7.89
C TYR A 168 2.17 11.76 8.77
N ILE A 169 1.96 10.66 9.50
CA ILE A 169 0.80 10.52 10.39
C ILE A 169 0.89 11.54 11.52
N LYS A 170 2.03 11.68 12.19
CA LYS A 170 2.23 12.63 13.29
C LYS A 170 2.03 14.08 12.86
N GLU A 171 2.54 14.44 11.69
CA GLU A 171 2.42 15.80 11.15
C GLU A 171 0.98 16.16 10.79
N ASN A 172 0.24 15.25 10.19
CA ASN A 172 -1.09 15.53 9.65
C ASN A 172 -2.24 15.21 10.62
N LEU A 173 -2.00 14.36 11.62
CA LEU A 173 -3.02 13.92 12.57
C LEU A 173 -3.74 15.07 13.31
N PRO A 174 -3.08 16.15 13.76
CA PRO A 174 -3.76 17.27 14.38
C PRO A 174 -4.80 17.92 13.44
N LYS A 175 -4.42 18.20 12.19
CA LYS A 175 -5.29 18.79 11.17
C LYS A 175 -6.52 17.93 10.89
N VAL A 176 -6.31 16.62 10.77
CA VAL A 176 -7.42 15.68 10.51
C VAL A 176 -8.36 15.58 11.70
N ARG A 177 -7.85 15.62 12.94
CA ARG A 177 -8.68 15.59 14.17
C ARG A 177 -9.52 16.84 14.38
N GLU A 178 -9.12 17.98 13.87
CA GLU A 178 -9.94 19.18 13.90
C GLU A 178 -11.26 19.00 13.12
N VAL A 179 -11.21 18.23 12.02
CA VAL A 179 -12.36 17.99 11.13
C VAL A 179 -13.09 16.70 11.48
N ILE A 180 -12.34 15.62 11.78
CA ILE A 180 -12.87 14.27 12.04
C ILE A 180 -12.73 13.95 13.52
N LYS A 181 -13.77 14.32 14.32
CA LYS A 181 -13.75 14.16 15.79
C LYS A 181 -13.60 12.72 16.26
N ASP A 182 -14.15 11.74 15.52
CA ASP A 182 -14.12 10.30 15.86
C ASP A 182 -12.91 9.56 15.26
N PHE A 183 -11.82 10.29 14.95
CA PHE A 183 -10.62 9.66 14.44
C PHE A 183 -9.94 8.81 15.52
N PRO A 184 -9.43 7.60 15.20
CA PRO A 184 -8.79 6.72 16.17
C PRO A 184 -7.72 7.43 16.99
N LYS A 185 -7.74 7.25 18.30
CA LYS A 185 -6.76 7.87 19.21
C LYS A 185 -5.34 7.33 19.01
N PHE A 186 -5.23 6.07 18.61
CA PHE A 186 -3.96 5.36 18.41
C PHE A 186 -3.93 4.72 17.02
N LEU A 187 -2.86 4.95 16.27
CA LEU A 187 -2.62 4.38 14.95
C LEU A 187 -1.39 3.46 14.91
N GLY A 188 -0.76 3.27 16.07
CA GLY A 188 0.50 2.54 16.20
C GLY A 188 1.69 3.32 15.61
N ASP A 189 2.89 2.85 15.92
CA ASP A 189 4.13 3.39 15.39
C ASP A 189 4.60 2.59 14.16
N ALA A 190 5.38 3.21 13.27
CA ALA A 190 6.10 2.55 12.18
C ALA A 190 7.58 2.42 12.56
N LYS A 191 7.91 1.41 13.36
CA LYS A 191 9.29 1.18 13.81
C LYS A 191 10.05 0.30 12.82
N GLU A 192 11.34 0.60 12.67
CA GLU A 192 12.22 -0.14 11.76
C GLU A 192 12.25 -1.65 12.07
N GLU A 193 12.31 -2.00 13.35
CA GLU A 193 12.37 -3.38 13.81
C GLU A 193 11.20 -4.24 13.30
N TYR A 194 10.00 -3.66 13.13
CA TYR A 194 8.84 -4.40 12.66
C TYR A 194 9.01 -4.91 11.24
N LEU A 195 9.50 -4.04 10.34
CA LEU A 195 9.73 -4.44 8.96
C LEU A 195 11.02 -5.27 8.80
N ILE A 196 12.05 -5.02 9.60
CA ILE A 196 13.29 -5.80 9.61
C ILE A 196 13.03 -7.24 10.03
N GLU A 197 12.30 -7.46 11.11
CA GLU A 197 11.93 -8.81 11.57
C GLU A 197 11.05 -9.52 10.57
N PHE A 198 10.02 -8.83 10.06
CA PHE A 198 9.17 -9.36 9.00
C PHE A 198 10.01 -9.78 7.78
N HIS A 199 10.90 -8.92 7.29
CA HIS A 199 11.75 -9.21 6.13
C HIS A 199 12.60 -10.45 6.35
N LYS A 200 13.26 -10.58 7.50
CA LYS A 200 14.08 -11.77 7.84
C LYS A 200 13.28 -13.06 7.76
N GLU A 201 12.13 -13.11 8.42
CA GLU A 201 11.28 -14.31 8.44
C GLU A 201 10.62 -14.56 7.08
N PHE A 202 10.26 -13.51 6.34
CA PHE A 202 9.73 -13.61 4.99
C PHE A 202 10.74 -14.27 4.03
N ILE A 203 11.98 -13.78 4.00
CA ILE A 203 13.05 -14.32 3.15
C ILE A 203 13.37 -15.77 3.53
N LYS A 204 13.43 -16.07 4.82
CA LYS A 204 13.62 -17.45 5.30
C LYS A 204 12.52 -18.40 4.83
N LYS A 205 11.25 -17.94 4.78
CA LYS A 205 10.10 -18.77 4.40
C LYS A 205 9.92 -18.90 2.88
N TYR A 206 10.14 -17.82 2.14
CA TYR A 206 9.78 -17.73 0.71
C TYR A 206 10.94 -17.45 -0.22
N GLN A 207 12.15 -17.19 0.28
CA GLN A 207 13.38 -16.80 -0.44
C GLN A 207 13.31 -15.37 -0.99
N ASP A 208 12.29 -15.05 -1.78
CA ASP A 208 12.07 -13.73 -2.36
C ASP A 208 10.58 -13.45 -2.63
N VAL A 209 10.27 -12.20 -2.97
CA VAL A 209 8.90 -11.78 -3.26
C VAL A 209 8.36 -12.40 -4.54
N LYS A 210 9.20 -12.63 -5.55
CA LYS A 210 8.79 -13.31 -6.79
C LYS A 210 8.28 -14.72 -6.50
N SER A 211 9.04 -15.50 -5.72
CA SER A 211 8.67 -16.86 -5.29
C SER A 211 7.36 -16.86 -4.50
N TYR A 212 7.20 -15.90 -3.57
CA TYR A 212 5.95 -15.74 -2.82
C TYR A 212 4.76 -15.42 -3.74
N LEU A 213 4.90 -14.48 -4.68
CA LEU A 213 3.80 -14.10 -5.58
C LEU A 213 3.43 -15.24 -6.54
N LEU A 214 4.40 -16.02 -7.01
CA LEU A 214 4.12 -17.26 -7.74
C LEU A 214 3.36 -18.27 -6.87
N HIS A 215 3.67 -18.35 -5.57
CA HIS A 215 2.96 -19.18 -4.60
C HIS A 215 1.53 -18.67 -4.31
N CYS A 216 1.26 -17.38 -4.52
CA CYS A 216 -0.09 -16.82 -4.50
C CYS A 216 -0.90 -17.16 -5.75
N GLY A 217 -0.31 -17.74 -6.78
CA GLY A 217 -0.99 -18.13 -8.03
C GLY A 217 -0.75 -17.18 -9.21
N LEU A 218 0.09 -16.15 -9.05
CA LEU A 218 0.51 -15.32 -10.18
C LEU A 218 1.44 -16.12 -11.10
N THR A 219 1.40 -15.82 -12.40
CA THR A 219 2.28 -16.43 -13.40
C THR A 219 3.57 -15.60 -13.56
N LYS A 220 4.59 -16.20 -14.20
CA LYS A 220 5.80 -15.45 -14.59
C LYS A 220 5.48 -14.25 -15.47
N VAL A 221 4.46 -14.38 -16.34
CA VAL A 221 3.99 -13.26 -17.19
C VAL A 221 3.38 -12.16 -16.35
N ASP A 222 2.60 -12.49 -15.31
CA ASP A 222 2.04 -11.50 -14.38
C ASP A 222 3.16 -10.73 -13.66
N ILE A 223 4.19 -11.43 -13.18
CA ILE A 223 5.36 -10.81 -12.56
C ILE A 223 6.04 -9.80 -13.49
N GLU A 224 6.26 -10.16 -14.75
CA GLU A 224 6.84 -9.26 -15.74
C GLU A 224 5.91 -8.06 -16.05
N ASN A 225 4.61 -8.28 -16.07
CA ASN A 225 3.64 -7.19 -16.26
C ASN A 225 3.61 -6.22 -15.08
N ILE A 226 3.75 -6.72 -13.83
CA ILE A 226 3.89 -5.87 -12.64
C ILE A 226 5.12 -4.97 -12.77
N LYS A 227 6.29 -5.57 -13.08
CA LYS A 227 7.55 -4.83 -13.26
C LYS A 227 7.42 -3.76 -14.34
N ARG A 228 6.89 -4.14 -15.50
CA ARG A 228 6.68 -3.21 -16.63
C ARG A 228 5.76 -2.06 -16.25
N LYS A 229 4.67 -2.33 -15.54
CA LYS A 229 3.76 -1.28 -15.11
C LYS A 229 4.40 -0.31 -14.11
N LEU A 230 5.19 -0.83 -13.18
CA LEU A 230 5.90 -0.02 -12.19
C LEU A 230 7.02 0.83 -12.79
N LEU A 231 7.76 0.31 -13.77
CA LEU A 231 8.93 0.98 -14.36
C LEU A 231 8.60 1.77 -15.64
N GLY A 232 7.48 1.47 -16.31
CA GLY A 232 7.11 2.07 -17.58
C GLY A 232 7.99 1.57 -18.75
N GLU A 233 8.13 2.42 -19.78
CA GLU A 233 8.85 2.08 -21.02
C GLU A 233 10.36 1.89 -20.84
N ASN A 234 10.91 2.35 -19.72
CA ASN A 234 12.34 2.22 -19.39
C ASN A 234 12.72 0.83 -18.83
N TYR A 235 11.78 -0.11 -18.79
CA TYR A 235 12.06 -1.47 -18.34
C TYR A 235 12.86 -2.23 -19.39
N VAL A 236 14.15 -2.41 -19.12
CA VAL A 236 15.05 -3.28 -19.91
C VAL A 236 15.07 -4.67 -19.26
N ARG A 237 14.76 -5.71 -20.05
CA ARG A 237 14.79 -7.13 -19.60
C ARG A 237 16.22 -7.59 -19.33
#